data_a4c6e5099f0835536406e608e441edbc
#
_entry.id   a4c6e5099f0835536406e608e441edbc
#
_cell.length_a   1.000
_cell.length_b   1.000
_cell.length_c   1.000
_cell.angle_alpha   90.00
_cell.angle_beta   90.00
_cell.angle_gamma   90.00
#
_symmetry.space_group_name_H-M   'P 1'
#
loop_
_entity.id
_entity.type
_entity.pdbx_description
1 polymer ?
#
loop_
_entity_poly.entity_id
_entity_poly.type
_entity_poly.pdbx_seq_one_letter_code
_entity_poly.pdbx_strand_id
1 'polypeptide(L)'
;MKTKDKLLGLDRPITRRDFVGATLVGSGAALVNPSLALGDAAPAKTDAWTGYGGVGDYALSNGNTAAVREAAHTIRDGIAQGMAGDAADTGEEFDLVVVGGGFSGLGAAFEFQRHAPGKRCLVLDNHAIFGGEARQNEFEVDGHRLWGPQGSNGFMPPVGNHTLSDEVWREVGMPMEFEFLDQVAPVKGLRTAWDSYDAMFWGEKNIDTGHYFPGSGWVKNIWDDQLKRTPWDDRLRNDMLRAFTTGELPHSMDGFESWLDGMSYKHYLEKVLGLDPRVTDYVDPILAISNFGLCSDVISAYAAYLLMMPGTRGFSRSDTYDFEKIKIMSFPGGNTTYARRIVQHLVPDSIGSNDSFSDTALGKVHFDNLDRKGQSTRIRLNATGFDVRHQGDQVLVSYLKDGKPCRVKARSVVMAAGGWVARRTVADMSAPVREAYSQFHHAPVLVVNVALRNWRFLEKLGITAGRWYDGFGFFGSIRAPMNIAGQAAPFDPDKPMVMTFYVPFLNRGHSIAAQGTLGRNELLGKSYADYEREIRTHMNRIFADGGFDARRDIAGIVLNRWGHAYIAPQPGFYYGGKDGHGLAAPIKEGEDRIFYGHSELGARMNYRNAIAEGGRAGRQAAERTV
;
A
#
# COMPACT_ATOMS: atom_id res chain seq x y z
N MET A 1 20.04 -19.55 -23.13
CA MET A 1 20.15 -18.51 -22.10
C MET A 1 21.54 -17.90 -22.19
N LYS A 2 21.68 -16.57 -22.20
CA LYS A 2 22.97 -15.89 -22.34
C LYS A 2 23.85 -16.12 -21.10
N THR A 3 25.17 -16.21 -21.28
CA THR A 3 26.13 -16.42 -20.16
C THR A 3 25.93 -15.40 -19.03
N LYS A 4 25.62 -14.15 -19.35
CA LYS A 4 25.30 -13.10 -18.38
C LYS A 4 24.10 -13.45 -17.48
N ASP A 5 23.05 -14.07 -18.03
CA ASP A 5 21.85 -14.47 -17.28
C ASP A 5 22.17 -15.54 -16.24
N LYS A 6 23.10 -16.46 -16.56
CA LYS A 6 23.57 -17.48 -15.61
C LYS A 6 24.34 -16.87 -14.43
N LEU A 7 25.17 -15.86 -14.70
CA LEU A 7 25.91 -15.17 -13.64
C LEU A 7 24.96 -14.42 -12.67
N LEU A 8 23.83 -13.94 -13.18
CA LEU A 8 22.79 -13.32 -12.36
C LEU A 8 21.92 -14.33 -11.58
N GLY A 9 22.04 -15.62 -11.87
CA GLY A 9 21.22 -16.67 -11.24
C GLY A 9 19.83 -16.84 -11.86
N LEU A 10 19.57 -16.27 -13.04
CA LEU A 10 18.30 -16.42 -13.76
C LEU A 10 18.03 -17.84 -14.29
N ASP A 11 19.03 -18.73 -14.19
CA ASP A 11 18.92 -20.16 -14.51
C ASP A 11 18.47 -21.00 -13.30
N ARG A 12 18.41 -20.41 -12.12
CA ARG A 12 17.93 -21.07 -10.91
C ARG A 12 16.51 -20.62 -10.67
N PRO A 13 15.52 -21.51 -10.76
CA PRO A 13 14.17 -21.16 -10.33
C PRO A 13 14.23 -20.82 -8.84
N ILE A 14 13.70 -19.65 -8.48
CA ILE A 14 13.65 -19.22 -7.09
C ILE A 14 12.68 -20.13 -6.33
N THR A 15 11.64 -20.60 -7.03
CA THR A 15 10.75 -21.69 -6.58
C THR A 15 10.35 -22.59 -7.75
N ARG A 16 9.83 -23.83 -7.47
CA ARG A 16 9.31 -24.72 -8.54
C ARG A 16 8.16 -24.09 -9.34
N ARG A 17 7.39 -23.20 -8.74
CA ARG A 17 6.24 -22.54 -9.39
C ARG A 17 6.65 -21.36 -10.26
N ASP A 18 7.74 -20.68 -9.93
CA ASP A 18 8.30 -19.59 -10.76
C ASP A 18 8.66 -20.08 -12.17
N PHE A 19 9.13 -21.32 -12.27
CA PHE A 19 9.46 -21.93 -13.55
C PHE A 19 8.21 -22.13 -14.42
N VAL A 20 7.11 -22.57 -13.86
CA VAL A 20 5.85 -22.79 -14.58
C VAL A 20 5.21 -21.47 -15.00
N GLY A 21 5.20 -20.48 -14.11
CA GLY A 21 4.67 -19.13 -14.38
C GLY A 21 5.43 -18.39 -15.48
N ALA A 22 6.76 -18.46 -15.46
CA ALA A 22 7.61 -17.85 -16.49
C ALA A 22 7.41 -18.47 -17.88
N THR A 23 7.15 -19.78 -17.94
CA THR A 23 6.92 -20.49 -19.21
C THR A 23 5.53 -20.17 -19.82
N LEU A 24 4.53 -19.96 -18.98
CA LEU A 24 3.16 -19.63 -19.42
C LEU A 24 3.02 -18.16 -19.92
N VAL A 25 3.77 -17.23 -19.34
CA VAL A 25 3.76 -15.81 -19.77
C VAL A 25 4.56 -15.61 -21.07
N GLY A 26 5.55 -16.45 -21.33
CA GLY A 26 6.37 -16.42 -22.57
C GLY A 26 5.70 -17.01 -23.80
N SER A 27 4.64 -17.79 -23.65
CA SER A 27 3.86 -18.33 -24.76
C SER A 27 2.61 -17.47 -24.97
N GLY A 28 2.50 -16.76 -26.11
CA GLY A 28 1.36 -15.92 -26.48
C GLY A 28 -0.02 -16.62 -26.51
N ALA A 29 -0.13 -17.84 -26.00
CA ALA A 29 -1.37 -18.61 -25.87
C ALA A 29 -2.30 -18.08 -24.77
N ALA A 30 -1.80 -17.34 -23.78
CA ALA A 30 -2.61 -16.75 -22.72
C ALA A 30 -3.49 -15.58 -23.19
N LEU A 31 -3.22 -15.01 -24.34
CA LEU A 31 -4.01 -13.91 -24.93
C LEU A 31 -5.23 -14.40 -25.75
N VAL A 32 -5.30 -15.68 -26.08
CA VAL A 32 -6.31 -16.20 -27.02
C VAL A 32 -7.40 -17.04 -26.34
N ASN A 33 -7.17 -17.54 -25.12
CA ASN A 33 -8.18 -18.30 -24.39
C ASN A 33 -8.01 -18.18 -22.87
N PRO A 34 -8.75 -17.27 -22.20
CA PRO A 34 -8.67 -17.07 -20.74
C PRO A 34 -8.97 -18.35 -19.93
N SER A 35 -9.79 -19.25 -20.45
CA SER A 35 -10.12 -20.52 -19.78
C SER A 35 -8.98 -21.54 -19.77
N LEU A 36 -7.99 -21.40 -20.65
CA LEU A 36 -6.78 -22.25 -20.63
C LEU A 36 -5.67 -21.71 -19.70
N ALA A 37 -5.69 -20.41 -19.39
CA ALA A 37 -4.81 -19.81 -18.37
C ALA A 37 -5.31 -20.07 -16.94
N LEU A 38 -6.57 -20.43 -16.79
CA LEU A 38 -7.22 -20.84 -15.54
C LEU A 38 -7.18 -22.37 -15.35
N GLY A 39 -6.20 -23.05 -15.98
CA GLY A 39 -6.02 -24.49 -15.77
C GLY A 39 -6.01 -24.80 -14.28
N ASP A 40 -7.07 -25.44 -13.81
CA ASP A 40 -7.43 -26.17 -12.58
C ASP A 40 -6.54 -26.11 -11.32
N ALA A 41 -5.69 -25.14 -11.21
CA ALA A 41 -5.03 -24.77 -9.98
C ALA A 41 -5.74 -23.55 -9.38
N ALA A 42 -6.97 -23.76 -8.90
CA ALA A 42 -7.29 -23.08 -7.65
C ALA A 42 -6.06 -23.29 -6.78
N PRO A 43 -5.36 -22.21 -6.30
CA PRO A 43 -4.19 -22.38 -5.48
C PRO A 43 -4.58 -23.38 -4.42
N ALA A 44 -3.82 -24.49 -4.34
CA ALA A 44 -4.08 -25.48 -3.32
C ALA A 44 -4.31 -24.67 -2.06
N LYS A 45 -5.41 -24.90 -1.33
CA LYS A 45 -5.67 -24.33 -0.01
C LYS A 45 -4.43 -24.72 0.81
N THR A 46 -3.36 -23.95 0.60
CA THR A 46 -2.16 -24.16 1.38
C THR A 46 -2.64 -23.88 2.78
N ASP A 47 -2.25 -24.67 3.71
CA ASP A 47 -2.29 -24.36 5.14
C ASP A 47 -1.51 -23.09 5.44
N ALA A 48 -1.34 -22.28 4.40
CA ALA A 48 -0.59 -21.06 4.39
C ALA A 48 -1.21 -20.10 5.38
N TRP A 49 -0.37 -19.62 6.17
CA TRP A 49 -0.55 -18.74 7.29
C TRP A 49 -1.44 -17.54 7.02
N THR A 50 -1.37 -17.00 5.83
CA THR A 50 -2.05 -15.77 5.41
C THR A 50 -2.99 -15.96 4.24
N GLY A 51 -3.14 -17.17 3.74
CA GLY A 51 -3.95 -17.45 2.59
C GLY A 51 -3.21 -17.27 1.27
N TYR A 52 -3.91 -16.75 0.27
CA TYR A 52 -3.40 -16.63 -1.10
C TYR A 52 -2.19 -15.71 -1.20
N GLY A 53 -1.17 -16.14 -1.91
CA GLY A 53 0.09 -15.40 -2.06
C GLY A 53 1.15 -15.78 -1.04
N GLY A 54 0.94 -16.85 -0.29
CA GLY A 54 1.88 -17.39 0.67
C GLY A 54 3.14 -18.00 0.07
N VAL A 55 3.85 -18.76 0.91
CA VAL A 55 5.15 -19.35 0.61
C VAL A 55 5.17 -20.11 -0.71
N GLY A 56 6.13 -19.78 -1.58
CA GLY A 56 6.47 -20.53 -2.79
C GLY A 56 5.72 -20.16 -4.05
N ASP A 57 4.85 -19.15 -4.04
CA ASP A 57 4.11 -18.69 -5.24
C ASP A 57 4.42 -17.24 -5.59
N TYR A 58 5.70 -16.92 -5.67
CA TYR A 58 6.17 -15.53 -5.77
C TYR A 58 5.84 -14.86 -7.10
N ALA A 59 5.85 -15.60 -8.20
CA ALA A 59 5.55 -15.04 -9.51
C ALA A 59 4.06 -14.67 -9.68
N LEU A 60 3.17 -15.34 -8.94
CA LEU A 60 1.72 -15.13 -9.02
C LEU A 60 1.17 -14.24 -7.91
N SER A 61 1.89 -14.10 -6.79
CA SER A 61 1.47 -13.31 -5.63
C SER A 61 1.84 -11.83 -5.75
N ASN A 62 1.50 -11.19 -6.84
CA ASN A 62 1.95 -9.84 -7.18
C ASN A 62 0.95 -8.74 -6.77
N GLY A 63 0.45 -8.76 -5.56
CA GLY A 63 -0.51 -7.79 -5.04
C GLY A 63 -1.91 -8.01 -5.60
N ASN A 64 -2.04 -7.97 -6.92
CA ASN A 64 -3.24 -8.32 -7.67
C ASN A 64 -2.98 -9.59 -8.46
N THR A 65 -3.70 -10.65 -8.17
CA THR A 65 -3.61 -11.90 -8.94
C THR A 65 -4.13 -11.71 -10.36
N ALA A 66 -3.81 -12.64 -11.25
CA ALA A 66 -4.33 -12.61 -12.62
C ALA A 66 -5.86 -12.54 -12.62
N ALA A 67 -6.53 -13.36 -11.81
CA ALA A 67 -8.00 -13.39 -11.73
C ALA A 67 -8.58 -12.03 -11.27
N VAL A 68 -7.98 -11.38 -10.26
CA VAL A 68 -8.43 -10.05 -9.80
C VAL A 68 -8.22 -8.99 -10.88
N ARG A 69 -7.08 -9.02 -11.57
CA ARG A 69 -6.82 -8.09 -12.67
C ARG A 69 -7.79 -8.29 -13.83
N GLU A 70 -8.08 -9.51 -14.22
CA GLU A 70 -9.02 -9.84 -15.29
C GLU A 70 -10.45 -9.41 -14.92
N ALA A 71 -10.90 -9.68 -13.70
CA ALA A 71 -12.18 -9.18 -13.21
C ALA A 71 -12.26 -7.64 -13.26
N ALA A 72 -11.19 -6.94 -12.87
CA ALA A 72 -11.12 -5.48 -12.98
C ALA A 72 -11.17 -5.00 -14.44
N HIS A 73 -10.57 -5.73 -15.37
CA HIS A 73 -10.62 -5.41 -16.80
C HIS A 73 -12.04 -5.63 -17.37
N THR A 74 -12.76 -6.67 -16.95
CA THR A 74 -14.16 -6.85 -17.39
C THR A 74 -15.07 -5.71 -16.91
N ILE A 75 -14.83 -5.17 -15.72
CA ILE A 75 -15.52 -3.96 -15.24
C ILE A 75 -15.12 -2.74 -16.06
N ARG A 76 -13.82 -2.55 -16.33
CA ARG A 76 -13.31 -1.43 -17.14
C ARG A 76 -13.94 -1.40 -18.53
N ASP A 77 -14.06 -2.57 -19.15
CA ASP A 77 -14.50 -2.72 -20.53
C ASP A 77 -16.04 -2.84 -20.67
N GLY A 78 -16.78 -2.77 -19.56
CA GLY A 78 -18.24 -2.82 -19.52
C GLY A 78 -18.83 -4.24 -19.68
N ILE A 79 -17.97 -5.26 -19.77
CA ILE A 79 -18.41 -6.65 -19.98
C ILE A 79 -19.20 -7.15 -18.76
N ALA A 80 -18.68 -6.90 -17.56
CA ALA A 80 -19.33 -7.34 -16.32
C ALA A 80 -20.70 -6.67 -16.13
N GLN A 81 -20.84 -5.38 -16.43
CA GLN A 81 -22.11 -4.65 -16.35
C GLN A 81 -23.18 -5.22 -17.29
N GLY A 82 -22.77 -5.74 -18.46
CA GLY A 82 -23.66 -6.45 -19.36
C GLY A 82 -24.29 -7.72 -18.78
N MET A 83 -23.67 -8.31 -17.75
CA MET A 83 -24.17 -9.50 -17.05
C MET A 83 -25.16 -9.18 -15.91
N ALA A 84 -25.42 -7.90 -15.62
CA ALA A 84 -26.27 -7.52 -14.48
C ALA A 84 -27.71 -8.05 -14.61
N GLY A 85 -28.23 -8.15 -15.84
CA GLY A 85 -29.55 -8.73 -16.10
C GLY A 85 -29.64 -10.22 -15.78
N ASP A 86 -28.55 -10.95 -15.98
CA ASP A 86 -28.47 -12.40 -15.83
C ASP A 86 -28.01 -12.82 -14.42
N ALA A 87 -27.76 -11.86 -13.52
CA ALA A 87 -27.29 -12.14 -12.18
C ALA A 87 -28.35 -12.91 -11.37
N ALA A 88 -28.00 -14.11 -10.93
CA ALA A 88 -28.88 -14.98 -10.14
C ALA A 88 -29.14 -14.32 -8.77
N ASP A 89 -30.44 -14.16 -8.42
CA ASP A 89 -30.84 -13.72 -7.09
C ASP A 89 -30.50 -14.81 -6.07
N THR A 90 -29.66 -14.53 -5.11
CA THR A 90 -29.29 -15.48 -4.05
C THR A 90 -30.36 -15.62 -2.97
N GLY A 91 -31.39 -14.77 -2.98
CA GLY A 91 -32.38 -14.67 -1.91
C GLY A 91 -31.82 -14.10 -0.60
N GLU A 92 -30.57 -13.61 -0.59
CA GLU A 92 -29.94 -13.01 0.59
C GLU A 92 -30.22 -11.50 0.63
N GLU A 93 -30.62 -11.05 1.81
CA GLU A 93 -30.84 -9.63 2.10
C GLU A 93 -29.96 -9.21 3.27
N PHE A 94 -29.37 -8.01 3.18
CA PHE A 94 -28.51 -7.45 4.20
C PHE A 94 -28.96 -6.02 4.56
N ASP A 95 -28.66 -5.60 5.77
CA ASP A 95 -28.88 -4.22 6.17
C ASP A 95 -27.77 -3.33 5.59
N LEU A 96 -26.53 -3.86 5.49
CA LEU A 96 -25.41 -3.23 4.80
C LEU A 96 -24.68 -4.22 3.90
N VAL A 97 -24.35 -3.78 2.67
CA VAL A 97 -23.32 -4.43 1.84
C VAL A 97 -22.16 -3.47 1.67
N VAL A 98 -20.94 -3.93 1.94
CA VAL A 98 -19.69 -3.18 1.75
C VAL A 98 -18.95 -3.78 0.55
N VAL A 99 -18.60 -2.97 -0.43
CA VAL A 99 -17.84 -3.38 -1.62
C VAL A 99 -16.38 -3.00 -1.45
N GLY A 100 -15.55 -3.95 -1.07
CA GLY A 100 -14.14 -3.83 -0.75
C GLY A 100 -13.82 -4.22 0.69
N GLY A 101 -12.93 -5.20 0.88
CA GLY A 101 -12.51 -5.75 2.19
C GLY A 101 -11.14 -5.25 2.68
N GLY A 102 -10.69 -4.06 2.22
CA GLY A 102 -9.53 -3.35 2.77
C GLY A 102 -9.87 -2.61 4.06
N PHE A 103 -8.92 -1.83 4.59
CA PHE A 103 -9.15 -1.05 5.83
C PHE A 103 -10.38 -0.13 5.76
N SER A 104 -10.69 0.44 4.60
CA SER A 104 -11.89 1.26 4.45
C SER A 104 -13.16 0.42 4.63
N GLY A 105 -13.23 -0.74 4.01
CA GLY A 105 -14.40 -1.62 4.15
C GLY A 105 -14.50 -2.24 5.54
N LEU A 106 -13.39 -2.64 6.13
CA LEU A 106 -13.35 -3.14 7.51
C LEU A 106 -13.77 -2.05 8.50
N GLY A 107 -13.30 -0.81 8.31
CA GLY A 107 -13.72 0.35 9.10
C GLY A 107 -15.21 0.66 8.94
N ALA A 108 -15.74 0.53 7.73
CA ALA A 108 -17.18 0.70 7.47
C ALA A 108 -18.02 -0.36 8.19
N ALA A 109 -17.65 -1.63 8.09
CA ALA A 109 -18.34 -2.71 8.77
C ALA A 109 -18.25 -2.57 10.30
N PHE A 110 -17.09 -2.14 10.82
CA PHE A 110 -16.87 -1.91 12.25
C PHE A 110 -17.79 -0.80 12.79
N GLU A 111 -17.78 0.38 12.18
CA GLU A 111 -18.64 1.49 12.61
C GLU A 111 -20.13 1.21 12.39
N PHE A 112 -20.49 0.48 11.33
CA PHE A 112 -21.86 0.04 11.14
C PHE A 112 -22.34 -0.85 12.30
N GLN A 113 -21.56 -1.87 12.70
CA GLN A 113 -21.93 -2.75 13.82
C GLN A 113 -21.95 -2.00 15.14
N ARG A 114 -21.09 -0.99 15.34
CA ARG A 114 -21.07 -0.14 16.54
C ARG A 114 -22.36 0.69 16.66
N HIS A 115 -22.91 1.20 15.55
CA HIS A 115 -24.09 2.08 15.54
C HIS A 115 -25.41 1.34 15.26
N ALA A 116 -25.36 0.15 14.66
CA ALA A 116 -26.51 -0.70 14.37
C ALA A 116 -26.20 -2.16 14.76
N PRO A 117 -26.01 -2.44 16.07
CA PRO A 117 -25.57 -3.74 16.55
C PRO A 117 -26.55 -4.85 16.18
N GLY A 118 -26.02 -5.98 15.74
CA GLY A 118 -26.80 -7.16 15.35
C GLY A 118 -27.47 -7.08 13.97
N LYS A 119 -27.38 -5.96 13.26
CA LYS A 119 -27.80 -5.84 11.87
C LYS A 119 -26.87 -6.65 10.96
N ARG A 120 -27.41 -7.13 9.83
CA ARG A 120 -26.69 -8.00 8.90
C ARG A 120 -25.81 -7.17 7.97
N CYS A 121 -24.50 -7.41 8.03
CA CYS A 121 -23.50 -6.80 7.18
C CYS A 121 -22.80 -7.85 6.32
N LEU A 122 -22.65 -7.59 5.01
CA LEU A 122 -21.84 -8.39 4.09
C LEU A 122 -20.72 -7.55 3.50
N VAL A 123 -19.48 -7.96 3.71
CA VAL A 123 -18.31 -7.40 3.03
C VAL A 123 -17.96 -8.28 1.84
N LEU A 124 -17.91 -7.70 0.63
CA LEU A 124 -17.46 -8.35 -0.59
C LEU A 124 -16.00 -7.96 -0.86
N ASP A 125 -15.13 -8.93 -1.05
CA ASP A 125 -13.75 -8.68 -1.51
C ASP A 125 -13.45 -9.52 -2.76
N ASN A 126 -12.84 -8.88 -3.75
CA ASN A 126 -12.48 -9.52 -5.01
C ASN A 126 -11.26 -10.44 -4.91
N HIS A 127 -10.50 -10.38 -3.81
CA HIS A 127 -9.34 -11.24 -3.57
C HIS A 127 -9.71 -12.51 -2.80
N ALA A 128 -8.77 -13.44 -2.79
CA ALA A 128 -8.87 -14.67 -2.00
C ALA A 128 -8.59 -14.47 -0.50
N ILE A 129 -8.17 -13.27 -0.10
CA ILE A 129 -7.96 -12.85 1.28
C ILE A 129 -8.32 -11.37 1.42
N PHE A 130 -8.86 -10.99 2.57
CA PHE A 130 -9.19 -9.63 2.96
C PHE A 130 -7.93 -8.78 3.24
N GLY A 131 -8.10 -7.49 3.44
CA GLY A 131 -7.06 -6.56 3.87
C GLY A 131 -6.63 -5.54 2.80
N GLY A 132 -7.08 -5.68 1.55
CA GLY A 132 -6.71 -4.73 0.48
C GLY A 132 -5.19 -4.67 0.26
N GLU A 133 -4.61 -3.48 0.35
CA GLU A 133 -3.15 -3.29 0.26
C GLU A 133 -2.40 -3.69 1.54
N ALA A 134 -3.10 -3.93 2.65
CA ALA A 134 -2.53 -4.40 3.91
C ALA A 134 -2.38 -5.93 3.96
N ARG A 135 -2.07 -6.56 2.85
CA ARG A 135 -1.73 -7.99 2.75
C ARG A 135 -0.22 -8.18 2.83
N GLN A 136 0.21 -9.41 3.11
CA GLN A 136 1.63 -9.74 3.24
C GLN A 136 2.08 -10.77 2.21
N ASN A 137 3.39 -10.75 1.92
CA ASN A 137 4.09 -11.84 1.26
C ASN A 137 4.77 -12.71 2.31
N GLU A 138 4.87 -14.00 2.04
CA GLU A 138 5.56 -14.97 2.87
C GLU A 138 6.66 -15.68 2.09
N PHE A 139 7.75 -15.97 2.78
CA PHE A 139 8.89 -16.72 2.25
C PHE A 139 9.31 -17.78 3.26
N GLU A 140 9.85 -18.87 2.75
CA GLU A 140 10.57 -19.84 3.53
C GLU A 140 11.99 -19.93 2.98
N VAL A 141 12.98 -19.54 3.80
CA VAL A 141 14.38 -19.47 3.40
C VAL A 141 15.22 -20.15 4.49
N ASP A 142 15.92 -21.20 4.12
CA ASP A 142 16.86 -21.93 4.98
C ASP A 142 16.24 -22.27 6.36
N GLY A 143 14.97 -22.72 6.36
CA GLY A 143 14.21 -23.11 7.55
C GLY A 143 13.60 -21.95 8.36
N HIS A 144 13.75 -20.71 7.89
CA HIS A 144 13.14 -19.54 8.52
C HIS A 144 11.95 -19.03 7.70
N ARG A 145 10.87 -18.70 8.38
CA ARG A 145 9.74 -17.95 7.78
C ARG A 145 10.03 -16.46 7.84
N LEU A 146 9.81 -15.80 6.73
CA LEU A 146 10.02 -14.37 6.57
C LEU A 146 8.78 -13.74 5.94
N TRP A 147 8.62 -12.44 6.16
CA TRP A 147 7.49 -11.69 5.63
C TRP A 147 7.93 -10.36 5.04
N GLY A 148 7.15 -9.89 4.07
CA GLY A 148 7.24 -8.56 3.51
C GLY A 148 5.86 -7.95 3.25
N PRO A 149 5.70 -6.64 3.33
CA PRO A 149 4.42 -5.99 3.03
C PRO A 149 4.11 -6.05 1.54
N GLN A 150 2.83 -6.20 1.19
CA GLN A 150 2.42 -6.04 -0.21
C GLN A 150 2.27 -4.57 -0.60
N GLY A 151 1.88 -3.70 0.34
CA GLY A 151 1.70 -2.26 0.15
C GLY A 151 1.78 -1.53 1.48
N SER A 152 0.70 -1.54 2.25
CA SER A 152 0.61 -0.87 3.54
C SER A 152 1.56 -1.48 4.57
N ASN A 153 2.53 -0.70 5.03
CA ASN A 153 3.64 -1.18 5.83
C ASN A 153 3.66 -0.58 7.24
N GLY A 154 3.91 0.72 7.33
CA GLY A 154 4.12 1.38 8.62
C GLY A 154 2.85 1.57 9.43
N PHE A 155 2.98 1.47 10.75
CA PHE A 155 1.95 1.85 11.70
C PHE A 155 2.54 2.67 12.85
N MET A 156 1.65 3.39 13.53
CA MET A 156 1.97 4.13 14.74
C MET A 156 0.93 3.76 15.80
N PRO A 157 1.32 3.22 16.96
CA PRO A 157 0.39 3.05 18.06
C PRO A 157 -0.26 4.40 18.44
N PRO A 158 -1.49 4.41 18.91
CA PRO A 158 -2.17 5.63 19.30
C PRO A 158 -1.40 6.41 20.38
N VAL A 159 -1.10 7.68 20.07
CA VAL A 159 -0.62 8.65 21.06
C VAL A 159 -1.80 9.59 21.35
N GLY A 160 -2.52 9.35 22.44
CA GLY A 160 -3.79 10.03 22.69
C GLY A 160 -4.99 9.31 22.04
N ASN A 161 -6.11 10.00 21.92
CA ASN A 161 -7.36 9.45 21.37
C ASN A 161 -7.97 10.46 20.40
N HIS A 162 -7.34 10.60 19.23
CA HIS A 162 -7.61 11.72 18.33
C HIS A 162 -8.27 11.30 17.01
N THR A 163 -8.30 10.01 16.70
CA THR A 163 -8.87 9.52 15.44
C THR A 163 -9.67 8.24 15.66
N LEU A 164 -10.64 7.97 14.76
CA LEU A 164 -11.37 6.71 14.76
C LEU A 164 -10.41 5.49 14.71
N SER A 165 -9.32 5.60 13.98
CA SER A 165 -8.32 4.52 13.94
C SER A 165 -7.69 4.25 15.32
N ASP A 166 -7.51 5.28 16.15
CA ASP A 166 -7.00 5.12 17.52
C ASP A 166 -8.02 4.42 18.43
N GLU A 167 -9.31 4.72 18.24
CA GLU A 167 -10.40 4.04 18.94
C GLU A 167 -10.50 2.57 18.53
N VAL A 168 -10.53 2.29 17.22
CA VAL A 168 -10.57 0.93 16.69
C VAL A 168 -9.39 0.11 17.21
N TRP A 169 -8.17 0.69 17.19
CA TRP A 169 -6.96 0.05 17.70
C TRP A 169 -7.14 -0.49 19.13
N ARG A 170 -7.68 0.34 20.03
CA ARG A 170 -7.91 -0.04 21.43
C ARG A 170 -9.06 -1.02 21.58
N GLU A 171 -10.16 -0.80 20.87
CA GLU A 171 -11.35 -1.64 20.99
C GLU A 171 -11.11 -3.06 20.50
N VAL A 172 -10.34 -3.22 19.41
CA VAL A 172 -9.96 -4.57 18.96
C VAL A 172 -8.79 -5.17 19.75
N GLY A 173 -8.27 -4.48 20.77
CA GLY A 173 -7.23 -4.99 21.66
C GLY A 173 -5.85 -5.13 21.01
N MET A 174 -5.47 -4.20 20.15
CA MET A 174 -4.09 -4.15 19.63
C MET A 174 -3.11 -3.71 20.74
N PRO A 175 -1.90 -4.31 20.82
CA PRO A 175 -0.88 -3.88 21.76
C PRO A 175 -0.45 -2.42 21.55
N MET A 176 0.00 -1.79 22.63
CA MET A 176 0.58 -0.43 22.59
C MET A 176 2.10 -0.45 22.53
N GLU A 177 2.71 -1.55 22.92
CA GLU A 177 4.16 -1.76 22.92
C GLU A 177 4.51 -3.04 22.17
N PHE A 178 5.66 -3.04 21.53
CA PHE A 178 6.15 -4.14 20.71
C PHE A 178 7.62 -4.41 21.03
N GLU A 179 7.99 -5.67 21.03
CA GLU A 179 9.35 -6.14 21.22
C GLU A 179 10.03 -6.35 19.87
N PHE A 180 11.28 -5.93 19.76
CA PHE A 180 12.12 -6.18 18.60
C PHE A 180 13.33 -7.01 19.01
N LEU A 181 13.83 -7.86 18.10
CA LEU A 181 15.00 -8.67 18.36
C LEU A 181 16.26 -7.79 18.46
N ASP A 182 17.08 -8.09 19.43
CA ASP A 182 18.43 -7.53 19.53
C ASP A 182 19.33 -8.07 18.42
N GLN A 183 20.25 -7.22 17.98
CA GLN A 183 21.30 -7.58 17.04
C GLN A 183 22.34 -8.46 17.71
N VAL A 184 22.86 -9.44 16.97
CA VAL A 184 24.02 -10.22 17.40
C VAL A 184 25.30 -9.37 17.48
N ALA A 185 26.31 -9.84 18.23
CA ALA A 185 27.52 -9.09 18.52
C ALA A 185 28.22 -8.43 17.31
N PRO A 186 28.35 -9.06 16.11
CA PRO A 186 29.02 -8.42 14.97
C PRO A 186 28.37 -7.15 14.46
N VAL A 187 27.06 -7.03 14.62
CA VAL A 187 26.28 -5.87 14.13
C VAL A 187 25.69 -5.01 15.23
N LYS A 188 26.06 -5.33 16.48
CA LYS A 188 25.65 -4.52 17.63
C LYS A 188 26.11 -3.08 17.48
N GLY A 189 25.17 -2.18 17.28
CA GLY A 189 25.42 -0.76 17.06
C GLY A 189 25.11 -0.28 15.63
N LEU A 190 24.77 -1.16 14.69
CA LEU A 190 24.13 -0.71 13.45
C LEU A 190 22.71 -0.22 13.76
N ARG A 191 22.46 1.02 13.43
CA ARG A 191 21.15 1.66 13.62
C ARG A 191 20.19 1.19 12.52
N THR A 192 19.17 0.45 12.90
CA THR A 192 18.17 -0.12 11.96
C THR A 192 16.79 0.44 12.25
N ALA A 193 16.07 0.85 11.21
CA ALA A 193 14.69 1.28 11.33
C ALA A 193 13.75 0.13 11.71
N TRP A 194 12.70 0.46 12.41
CA TRP A 194 11.56 -0.44 12.64
C TRP A 194 10.59 -0.44 11.46
N ASP A 195 10.70 0.54 10.57
CA ASP A 195 9.87 0.73 9.38
C ASP A 195 10.68 1.27 8.20
N SER A 196 10.31 0.91 6.97
CA SER A 196 10.99 1.38 5.77
C SER A 196 10.73 2.85 5.47
N TYR A 197 9.56 3.38 5.84
CA TYR A 197 9.25 4.81 5.65
C TYR A 197 10.08 5.69 6.57
N ASP A 198 10.29 5.27 7.82
CA ASP A 198 11.17 5.98 8.75
C ASP A 198 12.58 6.11 8.18
N ALA A 199 13.14 5.02 7.66
CA ALA A 199 14.45 5.03 7.00
C ALA A 199 14.49 5.94 5.75
N MET A 200 13.40 6.02 5.01
CA MET A 200 13.32 6.79 3.77
C MET A 200 13.16 8.30 4.03
N PHE A 201 12.34 8.67 5.04
CA PHE A 201 12.00 10.07 5.33
C PHE A 201 12.94 10.77 6.28
N TRP A 202 13.33 10.02 7.32
CA TRP A 202 13.98 10.58 8.51
C TRP A 202 15.36 9.97 8.74
N GLY A 203 15.89 9.23 7.78
CA GLY A 203 17.14 8.45 7.85
C GLY A 203 18.39 9.19 8.27
N GLU A 204 18.21 10.35 8.88
CA GLU A 204 19.25 11.31 9.13
C GLU A 204 19.90 11.12 10.50
N LYS A 205 19.18 10.61 11.49
CA LYS A 205 19.68 10.64 12.88
C LYS A 205 19.80 9.29 13.57
N ASN A 206 18.91 8.36 13.29
CA ASN A 206 18.78 7.13 14.06
C ASN A 206 18.96 5.85 13.23
N ILE A 207 19.31 5.97 11.95
CA ILE A 207 19.38 4.84 11.01
C ILE A 207 20.68 4.95 10.21
N ASP A 208 21.40 3.86 10.09
CA ASP A 208 22.58 3.79 9.23
C ASP A 208 22.16 3.66 7.77
N THR A 209 22.06 4.81 7.10
CA THR A 209 21.61 4.93 5.70
C THR A 209 22.78 5.26 4.78
N GLY A 210 22.89 4.51 3.69
CA GLY A 210 23.84 4.79 2.60
C GLY A 210 23.18 5.55 1.47
N HIS A 211 23.97 6.42 0.80
CA HIS A 211 23.61 7.04 -0.46
C HIS A 211 24.59 6.60 -1.54
N TYR A 212 24.12 5.91 -2.56
CA TYR A 212 24.95 5.46 -3.67
C TYR A 212 24.98 6.50 -4.77
N PHE A 213 26.15 7.08 -4.99
CA PHE A 213 26.39 8.04 -6.08
C PHE A 213 27.11 7.35 -7.23
N PRO A 214 26.61 7.43 -8.47
CA PRO A 214 27.31 6.92 -9.63
C PRO A 214 28.73 7.48 -9.71
N GLY A 215 29.74 6.60 -9.80
CA GLY A 215 31.15 6.97 -9.85
C GLY A 215 31.82 7.24 -8.51
N SER A 216 31.06 7.46 -7.43
CA SER A 216 31.62 7.70 -6.07
C SER A 216 31.34 6.54 -5.10
N GLY A 217 30.40 5.64 -5.44
CA GLY A 217 30.00 4.55 -4.56
C GLY A 217 29.12 5.00 -3.39
N TRP A 218 29.13 4.23 -2.30
CA TRP A 218 28.34 4.48 -1.11
C TRP A 218 28.94 5.56 -0.21
N VAL A 219 28.13 6.54 0.17
CA VAL A 219 28.43 7.53 1.21
C VAL A 219 27.44 7.32 2.34
N LYS A 220 27.95 6.90 3.51
CA LYS A 220 27.13 6.60 4.69
C LYS A 220 26.74 7.89 5.42
N ASN A 221 25.50 7.96 5.91
CA ASN A 221 25.01 8.98 6.84
C ASN A 221 25.36 10.41 6.41
N ILE A 222 24.94 10.79 5.20
CA ILE A 222 25.29 12.08 4.59
C ILE A 222 24.86 13.31 5.40
N TRP A 223 23.89 13.17 6.28
CA TRP A 223 23.39 14.25 7.12
C TRP A 223 24.25 14.52 8.37
N ASP A 224 25.05 13.54 8.84
CA ASP A 224 25.85 13.66 10.06
C ASP A 224 26.93 14.75 9.94
N ASP A 225 27.40 15.05 8.73
CA ASP A 225 28.41 16.06 8.43
C ASP A 225 27.91 17.23 7.58
N GLN A 226 26.59 17.45 7.57
CA GLN A 226 25.97 18.50 6.78
C GLN A 226 26.22 18.33 5.26
N LEU A 227 26.14 17.12 4.76
CA LEU A 227 26.27 16.75 3.35
C LEU A 227 27.66 16.95 2.73
N LYS A 228 28.70 17.23 3.54
CA LYS A 228 30.07 17.59 3.05
C LYS A 228 30.71 16.46 2.25
N ARG A 229 30.40 15.19 2.55
CA ARG A 229 30.95 14.03 1.84
C ARG A 229 30.19 13.70 0.55
N THR A 230 29.10 14.39 0.24
CA THR A 230 28.37 14.18 -1.01
C THR A 230 29.10 14.80 -2.20
N PRO A 231 28.94 14.30 -3.43
CA PRO A 231 29.49 14.92 -4.63
C PRO A 231 28.71 16.16 -5.09
N TRP A 232 27.83 16.68 -4.26
CA TRP A 232 27.03 17.86 -4.56
C TRP A 232 27.85 19.16 -4.39
N ASP A 233 27.55 20.17 -5.20
CA ASP A 233 28.12 21.49 -5.04
C ASP A 233 27.55 22.25 -3.82
N ASP A 234 28.16 23.35 -3.44
CA ASP A 234 27.80 24.13 -2.26
C ASP A 234 26.36 24.65 -2.32
N ARG A 235 25.87 25.06 -3.50
CA ARG A 235 24.52 25.56 -3.66
C ARG A 235 23.50 24.45 -3.34
N LEU A 236 23.66 23.29 -3.95
CA LEU A 236 22.75 22.17 -3.69
C LEU A 236 22.82 21.73 -2.23
N ARG A 237 24.01 21.62 -1.64
CA ARG A 237 24.16 21.27 -0.21
C ARG A 237 23.42 22.26 0.69
N ASN A 238 23.61 23.55 0.49
CA ASN A 238 22.98 24.60 1.29
C ASN A 238 21.45 24.57 1.13
N ASP A 239 20.94 24.42 -0.09
CA ASP A 239 19.51 24.38 -0.35
C ASP A 239 18.86 23.09 0.20
N MET A 240 19.57 21.96 0.16
CA MET A 240 19.13 20.72 0.82
C MET A 240 19.05 20.91 2.34
N LEU A 241 20.08 21.44 2.97
CA LEU A 241 20.08 21.73 4.41
C LEU A 241 18.93 22.68 4.77
N ARG A 242 18.75 23.74 4.00
CA ARG A 242 17.65 24.69 4.19
C ARG A 242 16.28 24.00 4.09
N ALA A 243 16.05 23.18 3.07
CA ALA A 243 14.78 22.48 2.86
C ALA A 243 14.47 21.48 3.99
N PHE A 244 15.49 20.81 4.54
CA PHE A 244 15.30 19.75 5.54
C PHE A 244 15.37 20.23 7.00
N THR A 245 15.99 21.36 7.29
CA THR A 245 16.25 21.81 8.67
C THR A 245 15.44 23.03 9.09
N THR A 246 15.11 23.92 8.18
CA THR A 246 14.43 25.18 8.52
C THR A 246 13.02 25.19 8.01
N GLY A 247 12.16 25.70 8.85
CA GLY A 247 10.79 25.94 8.55
C GLY A 247 10.45 27.42 8.49
N GLU A 248 11.30 28.26 7.93
CA GLU A 248 10.89 29.63 7.64
C GLU A 248 9.90 29.63 6.48
N LEU A 249 8.63 29.74 6.84
CA LEU A 249 7.59 29.99 5.89
C LEU A 249 7.38 31.48 5.72
N PRO A 250 7.13 31.91 4.48
CA PRO A 250 6.94 33.34 4.21
C PRO A 250 5.71 33.94 4.89
N HIS A 251 4.80 33.14 5.50
CA HIS A 251 3.51 33.70 5.91
C HIS A 251 2.88 33.06 7.16
N SER A 252 2.51 33.93 8.11
CA SER A 252 1.36 33.74 9.00
C SER A 252 0.13 34.37 8.31
N MET A 253 -0.58 33.64 7.45
CA MET A 253 -1.71 34.18 6.69
C MET A 253 -3.01 33.49 7.02
N ASP A 254 -4.06 34.26 7.18
CA ASP A 254 -5.41 33.74 7.00
C ASP A 254 -5.54 33.16 5.57
N GLY A 255 -6.05 31.93 5.45
CA GLY A 255 -6.15 31.25 4.16
C GLY A 255 -4.86 30.57 3.68
N PHE A 256 -3.86 30.40 4.55
CA PHE A 256 -2.59 29.76 4.25
C PHE A 256 -2.74 28.38 3.58
N GLU A 257 -3.65 27.55 4.06
CA GLU A 257 -3.85 26.20 3.54
C GLU A 257 -4.38 26.22 2.10
N SER A 258 -5.35 27.10 1.81
CA SER A 258 -5.88 27.26 0.45
C SER A 258 -4.86 27.89 -0.50
N TRP A 259 -4.00 28.77 0.01
CA TRP A 259 -2.91 29.33 -0.76
C TRP A 259 -1.89 28.24 -1.16
N LEU A 260 -1.48 27.38 -0.23
CA LEU A 260 -0.62 26.22 -0.55
C LEU A 260 -1.31 25.27 -1.52
N ASP A 261 -2.61 25.01 -1.35
CA ASP A 261 -3.37 24.13 -2.24
C ASP A 261 -3.51 24.72 -3.66
N GLY A 262 -3.37 26.03 -3.81
CA GLY A 262 -3.44 26.70 -5.11
C GLY A 262 -2.23 26.50 -6.02
N MET A 263 -1.17 25.83 -5.55
CA MET A 263 0.05 25.65 -6.34
C MET A 263 0.64 24.24 -6.21
N SER A 264 1.48 23.85 -7.19
CA SER A 264 2.22 22.59 -7.10
C SER A 264 3.37 22.68 -6.09
N TYR A 265 3.74 21.55 -5.50
CA TYR A 265 4.86 21.50 -4.55
C TYR A 265 6.19 21.89 -5.20
N LYS A 266 6.40 21.53 -6.47
CA LYS A 266 7.55 22.01 -7.25
C LYS A 266 7.59 23.55 -7.34
N HIS A 267 6.44 24.18 -7.66
CA HIS A 267 6.35 25.65 -7.71
C HIS A 267 6.71 26.25 -6.37
N TYR A 268 6.19 25.69 -5.28
CA TYR A 268 6.51 26.15 -3.92
C TYR A 268 8.02 26.06 -3.62
N LEU A 269 8.66 24.90 -3.89
CA LEU A 269 10.09 24.74 -3.63
C LEU A 269 10.96 25.67 -4.50
N GLU A 270 10.71 25.72 -5.80
CA GLU A 270 11.61 26.40 -6.74
C GLU A 270 11.31 27.90 -6.91
N LYS A 271 10.05 28.33 -6.80
CA LYS A 271 9.64 29.72 -7.03
C LYS A 271 9.36 30.49 -5.75
N VAL A 272 8.72 29.87 -4.77
CA VAL A 272 8.44 30.55 -3.50
C VAL A 272 9.67 30.51 -2.59
N LEU A 273 10.27 29.35 -2.39
CA LEU A 273 11.47 29.20 -1.56
C LEU A 273 12.79 29.50 -2.31
N GLY A 274 12.78 29.52 -3.64
CA GLY A 274 13.95 29.78 -4.47
C GLY A 274 15.04 28.70 -4.42
N LEU A 275 14.65 27.44 -4.11
CA LEU A 275 15.59 26.33 -3.99
C LEU A 275 16.10 25.85 -5.36
N ASP A 276 17.27 25.25 -5.36
CA ASP A 276 17.85 24.59 -6.53
C ASP A 276 16.90 23.46 -7.02
N PRO A 277 16.59 23.37 -8.32
CA PRO A 277 15.71 22.33 -8.86
C PRO A 277 16.12 20.90 -8.52
N ARG A 278 17.41 20.63 -8.26
CA ARG A 278 17.89 19.31 -7.84
C ARG A 278 17.39 18.90 -6.44
N VAL A 279 16.96 19.86 -5.61
CA VAL A 279 16.20 19.54 -4.38
C VAL A 279 14.89 18.89 -4.72
N THR A 280 14.18 19.39 -5.74
CA THR A 280 12.95 18.78 -6.27
C THR A 280 13.22 17.36 -6.77
N ASP A 281 14.33 17.14 -7.48
CA ASP A 281 14.72 15.79 -7.95
C ASP A 281 14.96 14.83 -6.78
N TYR A 282 15.51 15.32 -5.70
CA TYR A 282 15.73 14.52 -4.49
C TYR A 282 14.42 14.14 -3.80
N VAL A 283 13.46 15.07 -3.68
CA VAL A 283 12.24 14.85 -2.90
C VAL A 283 11.15 14.12 -3.68
N ASP A 284 11.12 14.18 -5.01
CA ASP A 284 10.07 13.57 -5.83
C ASP A 284 9.84 12.07 -5.55
N PRO A 285 10.87 11.21 -5.50
CA PRO A 285 10.64 9.79 -5.21
C PRO A 285 10.07 9.57 -3.81
N ILE A 286 10.48 10.38 -2.83
CA ILE A 286 9.97 10.32 -1.46
C ILE A 286 8.49 10.73 -1.44
N LEU A 287 8.14 11.87 -2.05
CA LEU A 287 6.77 12.37 -2.17
C LEU A 287 5.86 11.33 -2.80
N ALA A 288 6.30 10.75 -3.91
CA ALA A 288 5.53 9.75 -4.64
C ALA A 288 5.25 8.50 -3.79
N ILE A 289 6.26 7.96 -3.13
CA ILE A 289 6.11 6.74 -2.33
C ILE A 289 5.37 6.99 -1.02
N SER A 290 5.45 8.20 -0.48
CA SER A 290 4.85 8.50 0.80
C SER A 290 3.34 8.39 0.81
N ASN A 291 2.66 8.95 -0.22
CA ASN A 291 1.19 8.92 -0.29
C ASN A 291 0.60 9.33 -1.66
N PHE A 292 1.38 9.86 -2.62
CA PHE A 292 0.79 10.56 -3.77
C PHE A 292 1.14 10.00 -5.14
N GLY A 293 2.16 9.17 -5.22
CA GLY A 293 2.51 8.37 -6.40
C GLY A 293 3.06 9.09 -7.62
N LEU A 294 2.91 10.43 -7.72
CA LEU A 294 3.37 11.25 -8.85
C LEU A 294 4.39 12.31 -8.41
N CYS A 295 4.92 13.04 -9.40
CA CYS A 295 5.95 14.05 -9.18
C CYS A 295 5.37 15.35 -8.59
N SER A 296 6.24 16.12 -7.95
CA SER A 296 5.90 17.40 -7.30
C SER A 296 5.36 18.48 -8.24
N ASP A 297 5.59 18.36 -9.55
CA ASP A 297 5.07 19.30 -10.56
C ASP A 297 3.54 19.26 -10.73
N VAL A 298 2.90 18.15 -10.30
CA VAL A 298 1.45 17.97 -10.38
C VAL A 298 0.77 17.76 -9.02
N ILE A 299 1.53 17.61 -7.94
CA ILE A 299 1.01 17.43 -6.58
C ILE A 299 0.90 18.78 -5.87
N SER A 300 -0.20 19.01 -5.17
CA SER A 300 -0.45 20.20 -4.36
C SER A 300 0.64 20.42 -3.28
N ALA A 301 1.08 21.65 -3.10
CA ALA A 301 1.98 22.00 -2.00
C ALA A 301 1.33 21.79 -0.62
N TYR A 302 0.01 21.91 -0.51
CA TYR A 302 -0.71 21.58 0.72
C TYR A 302 -0.65 20.07 1.03
N ALA A 303 -0.72 19.23 0.01
CA ALA A 303 -0.51 17.78 0.18
C ALA A 303 0.88 17.48 0.78
N ALA A 304 1.93 18.12 0.26
CA ALA A 304 3.29 18.01 0.79
C ALA A 304 3.39 18.53 2.23
N TYR A 305 2.72 19.65 2.55
CA TYR A 305 2.62 20.19 3.90
C TYR A 305 1.98 19.19 4.88
N LEU A 306 0.90 18.51 4.48
CA LEU A 306 0.26 17.51 5.33
C LEU A 306 1.17 16.33 5.70
N LEU A 307 2.19 16.06 4.90
CA LEU A 307 3.21 15.03 5.14
C LEU A 307 4.50 15.56 5.74
N MET A 308 4.59 16.86 6.07
CA MET A 308 5.82 17.49 6.55
C MET A 308 7.01 17.26 5.62
N MET A 309 6.77 17.36 4.32
CA MET A 309 7.83 17.23 3.32
C MET A 309 8.85 18.38 3.46
N PRO A 310 10.08 18.23 2.93
CA PRO A 310 11.09 19.27 2.95
C PRO A 310 10.56 20.64 2.51
N GLY A 311 10.99 21.71 3.17
CA GLY A 311 10.50 23.06 2.94
C GLY A 311 9.17 23.41 3.63
N THR A 312 8.47 22.42 4.23
CA THR A 312 7.19 22.64 4.92
C THR A 312 7.24 22.35 6.43
N ARG A 313 8.39 21.97 6.96
CA ARG A 313 8.56 21.45 8.34
C ARG A 313 8.44 22.50 9.45
N GLY A 314 8.57 23.78 9.14
CA GLY A 314 8.56 24.84 10.15
C GLY A 314 7.21 25.47 10.43
N PHE A 315 6.16 24.95 9.85
CA PHE A 315 4.84 25.37 10.22
C PHE A 315 4.47 24.86 11.61
N SER A 316 4.13 25.77 12.51
CA SER A 316 3.52 25.41 13.78
C SER A 316 2.21 24.68 13.46
N ARG A 317 2.18 23.41 13.72
CA ARG A 317 0.93 22.63 13.70
C ARG A 317 0.34 22.70 15.10
N SER A 318 -0.94 23.06 15.17
CA SER A 318 -1.66 22.96 16.44
C SER A 318 -1.44 21.58 17.07
N ASP A 319 -0.99 21.53 18.22
CA ASP A 319 -0.90 20.66 19.38
C ASP A 319 -1.36 19.19 19.33
N THR A 320 -1.75 18.65 18.17
CA THR A 320 -2.35 17.32 18.08
C THR A 320 -1.35 16.15 18.00
N TYR A 321 -0.08 16.41 17.66
CA TYR A 321 0.92 15.35 17.56
C TYR A 321 2.25 15.76 18.19
N ASP A 322 2.61 15.10 19.28
CA ASP A 322 3.96 15.11 19.82
C ASP A 322 4.83 14.18 18.96
N PHE A 323 5.50 14.75 17.98
CA PHE A 323 6.32 14.01 17.02
C PHE A 323 7.52 13.30 17.68
N GLU A 324 7.97 13.73 18.85
CA GLU A 324 9.03 13.05 19.61
C GLU A 324 8.54 11.70 20.17
N LYS A 325 7.25 11.58 20.40
CA LYS A 325 6.61 10.34 20.89
C LYS A 325 6.14 9.41 19.77
N ILE A 326 6.13 9.87 18.52
CA ILE A 326 5.71 9.04 17.40
C ILE A 326 6.81 8.05 17.07
N LYS A 327 6.49 6.76 17.19
CA LYS A 327 7.33 5.67 16.73
C LYS A 327 6.65 5.01 15.53
N ILE A 328 7.28 5.10 14.36
CA ILE A 328 6.82 4.37 13.19
C ILE A 328 7.43 2.98 13.23
N MET A 329 6.59 1.97 13.19
CA MET A 329 6.96 0.55 13.26
C MET A 329 6.30 -0.23 12.13
N SER A 330 6.79 -1.42 11.85
CA SER A 330 6.15 -2.38 10.94
C SER A 330 5.95 -3.71 11.63
N PHE A 331 4.77 -4.30 11.42
CA PHE A 331 4.64 -5.75 11.65
C PHE A 331 5.48 -6.50 10.61
N PRO A 332 5.85 -7.76 10.85
CA PRO A 332 6.67 -8.53 9.91
C PRO A 332 6.15 -8.46 8.47
N GLY A 333 4.86 -8.63 8.26
CA GLY A 333 4.17 -8.55 6.95
C GLY A 333 3.49 -7.22 6.67
N GLY A 334 3.85 -6.12 7.34
CA GLY A 334 3.13 -4.86 7.26
C GLY A 334 1.79 -4.90 7.99
N ASN A 335 0.85 -4.04 7.62
CA ASN A 335 -0.39 -3.82 8.37
C ASN A 335 -1.41 -4.98 8.30
N THR A 336 -1.06 -6.12 7.73
CA THR A 336 -1.89 -7.34 7.71
C THR A 336 -2.38 -7.73 9.10
N THR A 337 -1.51 -7.69 10.11
CA THR A 337 -1.87 -8.08 11.49
C THR A 337 -3.00 -7.21 12.04
N TYR A 338 -2.98 -5.92 11.78
CA TYR A 338 -4.07 -5.04 12.23
C TYR A 338 -5.38 -5.32 11.47
N ALA A 339 -5.33 -5.52 10.15
CA ALA A 339 -6.51 -5.92 9.38
C ALA A 339 -7.11 -7.26 9.90
N ARG A 340 -6.26 -8.23 10.20
CA ARG A 340 -6.65 -9.52 10.78
C ARG A 340 -7.33 -9.34 12.14
N ARG A 341 -6.83 -8.44 12.98
CA ARG A 341 -7.43 -8.18 14.29
C ARG A 341 -8.82 -7.56 14.18
N ILE A 342 -9.04 -6.64 13.23
CA ILE A 342 -10.37 -6.09 12.95
C ILE A 342 -11.31 -7.21 12.44
N VAL A 343 -10.83 -8.07 11.53
CA VAL A 343 -11.64 -9.20 11.03
C VAL A 343 -12.00 -10.17 12.14
N GLN A 344 -11.07 -10.52 13.01
CA GLN A 344 -11.34 -11.41 14.16
C GLN A 344 -12.39 -10.81 15.11
N HIS A 345 -12.36 -9.49 15.32
CA HIS A 345 -13.38 -8.79 16.12
C HIS A 345 -14.76 -8.83 15.44
N LEU A 346 -14.83 -8.59 14.13
CA LEU A 346 -16.09 -8.59 13.36
C LEU A 346 -16.66 -9.98 13.14
N VAL A 347 -15.79 -10.98 12.98
CA VAL A 347 -16.13 -12.38 12.69
C VAL A 347 -15.32 -13.26 13.65
N PRO A 348 -15.79 -13.49 14.87
CA PRO A 348 -15.15 -14.40 15.81
C PRO A 348 -14.91 -15.80 15.19
N ASP A 349 -13.89 -16.50 15.66
CA ASP A 349 -13.44 -17.82 15.15
C ASP A 349 -12.92 -17.82 13.70
N SER A 350 -12.73 -16.66 13.10
CA SER A 350 -12.21 -16.57 11.73
C SER A 350 -10.68 -16.70 11.66
N ILE A 351 -9.96 -16.44 12.74
CA ILE A 351 -8.49 -16.43 12.76
C ILE A 351 -7.99 -17.03 14.08
N GLY A 352 -7.03 -17.96 13.95
CA GLY A 352 -6.37 -18.57 15.09
C GLY A 352 -7.26 -19.47 15.94
N SER A 353 -6.81 -19.78 17.15
CA SER A 353 -7.51 -20.63 18.10
C SER A 353 -7.91 -19.90 19.39
N ASN A 354 -7.37 -18.71 19.61
CA ASN A 354 -7.64 -17.87 20.76
C ASN A 354 -7.56 -16.38 20.39
N ASP A 355 -7.89 -15.49 21.33
CA ASP A 355 -7.97 -14.05 21.10
C ASP A 355 -6.66 -13.31 21.43
N SER A 356 -5.52 -14.00 21.50
CA SER A 356 -4.23 -13.37 21.71
C SER A 356 -3.73 -12.64 20.48
N PHE A 357 -2.96 -11.59 20.66
CA PHE A 357 -2.32 -10.86 19.57
C PHE A 357 -1.42 -11.76 18.71
N SER A 358 -0.62 -12.61 19.34
CA SER A 358 0.28 -13.53 18.63
C SER A 358 -0.50 -14.55 17.78
N ASP A 359 -1.62 -15.06 18.31
CA ASP A 359 -2.46 -15.98 17.55
C ASP A 359 -3.19 -15.27 16.40
N THR A 360 -3.62 -14.03 16.58
CA THR A 360 -4.12 -13.20 15.48
C THR A 360 -3.06 -13.01 14.40
N ALA A 361 -1.83 -12.65 14.79
CA ALA A 361 -0.75 -12.35 13.85
C ALA A 361 -0.28 -13.59 13.07
N LEU A 362 -0.18 -14.74 13.75
CA LEU A 362 0.47 -15.95 13.26
C LEU A 362 -0.50 -17.10 12.98
N GLY A 363 -1.70 -17.06 13.52
CA GLY A 363 -2.70 -18.12 13.43
C GLY A 363 -3.27 -18.30 12.02
N LYS A 364 -3.89 -19.44 11.78
CA LYS A 364 -4.55 -19.74 10.50
C LYS A 364 -5.81 -18.92 10.32
N VAL A 365 -6.12 -18.55 9.08
CA VAL A 365 -7.44 -18.02 8.70
C VAL A 365 -8.36 -19.19 8.42
N HIS A 366 -9.47 -19.25 9.13
CA HIS A 366 -10.54 -20.23 8.93
C HIS A 366 -11.53 -19.68 7.90
N PHE A 367 -11.21 -19.86 6.62
CA PHE A 367 -11.96 -19.27 5.50
C PHE A 367 -13.45 -19.63 5.50
N ASP A 368 -13.79 -20.87 5.90
CA ASP A 368 -15.17 -21.33 5.98
C ASP A 368 -15.99 -20.61 7.07
N ASN A 369 -15.29 -19.93 8.01
CA ASN A 369 -15.94 -19.16 9.07
C ASN A 369 -16.24 -17.71 8.67
N LEU A 370 -15.68 -17.21 7.58
CA LEU A 370 -15.85 -15.82 7.17
C LEU A 370 -17.24 -15.50 6.63
N ASP A 371 -17.92 -16.47 5.99
CA ASP A 371 -19.21 -16.25 5.31
C ASP A 371 -20.27 -17.27 5.75
N ARG A 372 -20.45 -17.49 7.06
CA ARG A 372 -21.48 -18.41 7.59
C ARG A 372 -22.83 -17.72 7.76
N LYS A 373 -23.91 -18.41 7.39
CA LYS A 373 -25.28 -17.95 7.67
C LYS A 373 -25.50 -17.77 9.18
N GLY A 374 -26.19 -16.71 9.55
CA GLY A 374 -26.52 -16.40 10.94
C GLY A 374 -25.52 -15.49 11.65
N GLN A 375 -24.36 -15.20 11.05
CA GLN A 375 -23.44 -14.18 11.58
C GLN A 375 -23.96 -12.77 11.27
N SER A 376 -23.76 -11.83 12.18
CA SER A 376 -24.08 -10.40 11.98
C SER A 376 -23.19 -9.77 10.91
N THR A 377 -21.90 -10.07 10.91
CA THR A 377 -20.97 -9.68 9.85
C THR A 377 -20.44 -10.90 9.12
N ARG A 378 -20.46 -10.83 7.79
CA ARG A 378 -19.94 -11.87 6.89
C ARG A 378 -18.97 -11.26 5.90
N ILE A 379 -17.91 -11.98 5.55
CA ILE A 379 -16.90 -11.55 4.59
C ILE A 379 -16.83 -12.57 3.47
N ARG A 380 -17.26 -12.18 2.28
CA ARG A 380 -17.30 -13.02 1.09
C ARG A 380 -16.12 -12.69 0.19
N LEU A 381 -15.15 -13.58 0.16
CA LEU A 381 -13.94 -13.48 -0.66
C LEU A 381 -14.17 -14.00 -2.08
N ASN A 382 -13.27 -13.68 -3.01
CA ASN A 382 -13.39 -13.98 -4.44
C ASN A 382 -14.75 -13.50 -5.01
N ALA A 383 -15.23 -12.36 -4.53
CA ALA A 383 -16.52 -11.77 -4.87
C ALA A 383 -16.33 -10.35 -5.41
N THR A 384 -16.34 -10.22 -6.73
CA THR A 384 -16.07 -8.93 -7.38
C THR A 384 -17.36 -8.19 -7.66
N GLY A 385 -17.67 -7.15 -6.86
CA GLY A 385 -18.82 -6.25 -7.11
C GLY A 385 -18.66 -5.50 -8.43
N PHE A 386 -19.66 -5.53 -9.29
CA PHE A 386 -19.61 -4.93 -10.63
C PHE A 386 -20.81 -4.07 -11.01
N ASP A 387 -21.93 -4.20 -10.30
CA ASP A 387 -23.12 -3.38 -10.53
C ASP A 387 -23.84 -3.10 -9.21
N VAL A 388 -24.04 -1.83 -8.90
CA VAL A 388 -24.73 -1.31 -7.71
C VAL A 388 -25.74 -0.29 -8.18
N ARG A 389 -27.02 -0.48 -7.83
CA ARG A 389 -28.10 0.43 -8.23
C ARG A 389 -29.24 0.47 -7.24
N HIS A 390 -29.88 1.62 -7.13
CA HIS A 390 -31.10 1.72 -6.35
C HIS A 390 -32.25 0.93 -6.98
N GLN A 391 -33.09 0.33 -6.15
CA GLN A 391 -34.33 -0.33 -6.53
C GLN A 391 -35.40 -0.07 -5.45
N GLY A 392 -36.17 0.98 -5.62
CA GLY A 392 -37.15 1.41 -4.60
C GLY A 392 -36.45 1.82 -3.30
N ASP A 393 -36.79 1.16 -2.21
CA ASP A 393 -36.23 1.38 -0.88
C ASP A 393 -35.00 0.48 -0.56
N GLN A 394 -34.48 -0.21 -1.55
CA GLN A 394 -33.32 -1.10 -1.45
C GLN A 394 -32.26 -0.74 -2.51
N VAL A 395 -31.10 -1.36 -2.38
CA VAL A 395 -30.01 -1.34 -3.36
C VAL A 395 -29.72 -2.76 -3.81
N LEU A 396 -29.66 -2.98 -5.12
CA LEU A 396 -29.18 -4.23 -5.70
C LEU A 396 -27.66 -4.20 -5.85
N VAL A 397 -26.99 -5.24 -5.40
CA VAL A 397 -25.55 -5.43 -5.56
C VAL A 397 -25.28 -6.70 -6.32
N SER A 398 -24.82 -6.56 -7.56
CA SER A 398 -24.40 -7.68 -8.40
C SER A 398 -22.88 -7.88 -8.30
N TYR A 399 -22.46 -9.13 -8.17
CA TYR A 399 -21.06 -9.49 -8.04
C TYR A 399 -20.76 -10.81 -8.78
N LEU A 400 -19.52 -10.95 -9.23
CA LEU A 400 -19.01 -12.21 -9.78
C LEU A 400 -18.48 -13.07 -8.64
N LYS A 401 -18.95 -14.32 -8.57
CA LYS A 401 -18.43 -15.35 -7.67
C LYS A 401 -18.09 -16.59 -8.48
N ASP A 402 -16.83 -16.97 -8.48
CA ASP A 402 -16.34 -18.10 -9.28
C ASP A 402 -16.76 -17.99 -10.77
N GLY A 403 -16.66 -16.77 -11.32
CA GLY A 403 -17.04 -16.44 -12.70
C GLY A 403 -18.54 -16.37 -12.98
N LYS A 404 -19.41 -16.58 -11.98
CA LYS A 404 -20.87 -16.53 -12.13
C LYS A 404 -21.43 -15.24 -11.56
N PRO A 405 -22.32 -14.54 -12.29
CA PRO A 405 -22.99 -13.35 -11.79
C PRO A 405 -24.06 -13.74 -10.74
N CYS A 406 -23.92 -13.16 -9.56
CA CYS A 406 -24.83 -13.32 -8.42
C CYS A 406 -25.35 -11.95 -7.98
N ARG A 407 -26.47 -11.91 -7.26
CA ARG A 407 -27.08 -10.68 -6.74
C ARG A 407 -27.57 -10.85 -5.32
N VAL A 408 -27.34 -9.82 -4.51
CA VAL A 408 -27.92 -9.65 -3.18
C VAL A 408 -28.66 -8.32 -3.10
N LYS A 409 -29.58 -8.21 -2.13
CA LYS A 409 -30.27 -6.97 -1.78
C LYS A 409 -29.68 -6.36 -0.52
N ALA A 410 -29.63 -5.05 -0.46
CA ALA A 410 -29.16 -4.30 0.70
C ALA A 410 -30.08 -3.13 1.02
N ARG A 411 -30.20 -2.75 2.30
CA ARG A 411 -30.83 -1.48 2.70
C ARG A 411 -29.93 -0.30 2.43
N SER A 412 -28.62 -0.50 2.62
CA SER A 412 -27.58 0.48 2.32
C SER A 412 -26.32 -0.20 1.77
N VAL A 413 -25.53 0.56 1.01
CA VAL A 413 -24.26 0.10 0.45
C VAL A 413 -23.15 1.08 0.78
N VAL A 414 -21.97 0.57 1.16
CA VAL A 414 -20.74 1.35 1.21
C VAL A 414 -19.80 0.89 0.10
N MET A 415 -19.48 1.81 -0.80
CA MET A 415 -18.43 1.64 -1.81
C MET A 415 -17.08 1.95 -1.15
N ALA A 416 -16.35 0.91 -0.75
CA ALA A 416 -15.05 1.01 -0.09
C ALA A 416 -13.88 0.65 -1.03
N ALA A 417 -14.16 0.59 -2.33
CA ALA A 417 -13.18 0.46 -3.40
C ALA A 417 -12.82 1.84 -3.98
N GLY A 418 -11.69 1.93 -4.69
CA GLY A 418 -11.25 3.17 -5.30
C GLY A 418 -12.27 3.79 -6.27
N GLY A 419 -12.26 5.12 -6.41
CA GLY A 419 -13.24 5.87 -7.21
C GLY A 419 -13.29 5.45 -8.68
N TRP A 420 -12.19 4.97 -9.22
CA TRP A 420 -12.16 4.41 -10.56
C TRP A 420 -13.01 3.14 -10.72
N VAL A 421 -13.21 2.37 -9.65
CA VAL A 421 -14.15 1.25 -9.58
C VAL A 421 -15.57 1.78 -9.36
N ALA A 422 -15.77 2.62 -8.35
CA ALA A 422 -17.09 3.16 -7.99
C ALA A 422 -17.80 3.80 -9.20
N ARG A 423 -17.10 4.63 -9.97
CA ARG A 423 -17.62 5.27 -11.19
C ARG A 423 -18.16 4.32 -12.25
N ARG A 424 -17.69 3.09 -12.27
CA ARG A 424 -18.10 2.07 -13.24
C ARG A 424 -19.11 1.09 -12.67
N THR A 425 -19.10 0.96 -11.36
CA THR A 425 -19.92 -0.03 -10.66
C THR A 425 -21.26 0.54 -10.21
N VAL A 426 -21.31 1.83 -9.78
CA VAL A 426 -22.56 2.49 -9.40
C VAL A 426 -23.26 2.97 -10.66
N ALA A 427 -24.36 2.28 -11.03
CA ALA A 427 -25.03 2.44 -12.31
C ALA A 427 -25.77 3.79 -12.41
N ASP A 428 -26.39 4.22 -11.33
CA ASP A 428 -27.22 5.42 -11.21
C ASP A 428 -26.54 6.56 -10.41
N MET A 429 -25.20 6.55 -10.41
CA MET A 429 -24.40 7.61 -9.78
C MET A 429 -24.81 8.99 -10.28
N SER A 430 -25.06 9.93 -9.37
CA SER A 430 -25.45 11.30 -9.68
C SER A 430 -24.38 12.08 -10.45
N ALA A 431 -24.78 13.11 -11.18
CA ALA A 431 -23.86 13.93 -11.95
C ALA A 431 -22.80 14.64 -11.08
N PRO A 432 -23.12 15.23 -9.91
CA PRO A 432 -22.12 15.86 -9.04
C PRO A 432 -21.05 14.89 -8.54
N VAL A 433 -21.44 13.68 -8.10
CA VAL A 433 -20.51 12.66 -7.62
C VAL A 433 -19.63 12.14 -8.78
N ARG A 434 -20.22 11.92 -9.94
CA ARG A 434 -19.50 11.47 -11.16
C ARG A 434 -18.49 12.51 -11.61
N GLU A 435 -18.84 13.79 -11.58
CA GLU A 435 -17.95 14.90 -11.92
C GLU A 435 -16.79 15.00 -10.91
N ALA A 436 -17.07 14.95 -9.62
CA ALA A 436 -16.03 14.95 -8.60
C ALA A 436 -15.02 13.81 -8.79
N TYR A 437 -15.49 12.59 -8.98
CA TYR A 437 -14.61 11.46 -9.28
C TYR A 437 -13.86 11.59 -10.62
N SER A 438 -14.36 12.36 -11.59
CA SER A 438 -13.67 12.55 -12.87
C SER A 438 -12.34 13.27 -12.71
N GLN A 439 -12.18 14.03 -11.64
CA GLN A 439 -10.98 14.79 -11.28
C GLN A 439 -9.99 14.00 -10.43
N PHE A 440 -10.32 12.75 -10.06
CA PHE A 440 -9.43 11.90 -9.29
C PHE A 440 -8.43 11.19 -10.21
N HIS A 441 -7.17 11.49 -10.03
CA HIS A 441 -6.06 10.89 -10.77
C HIS A 441 -5.31 9.90 -9.88
N HIS A 442 -4.94 8.75 -10.43
CA HIS A 442 -4.31 7.68 -9.69
C HIS A 442 -2.94 7.35 -10.23
N ALA A 443 -2.04 7.04 -9.33
CA ALA A 443 -0.66 6.68 -9.62
C ALA A 443 -0.38 5.20 -9.32
N PRO A 444 0.51 4.56 -10.10
CA PRO A 444 1.00 3.23 -9.80
C PRO A 444 2.15 3.25 -8.80
N VAL A 445 2.34 2.12 -8.14
CA VAL A 445 3.55 1.81 -7.38
C VAL A 445 3.91 0.33 -7.51
N LEU A 446 5.18 0.02 -7.43
CA LEU A 446 5.67 -1.35 -7.30
C LEU A 446 6.35 -1.51 -5.94
N VAL A 447 5.88 -2.45 -5.14
CA VAL A 447 6.54 -2.87 -3.90
C VAL A 447 7.22 -4.20 -4.15
N VAL A 448 8.53 -4.25 -4.00
CA VAL A 448 9.32 -5.45 -4.22
C VAL A 448 9.86 -5.97 -2.89
N ASN A 449 9.57 -7.21 -2.59
CA ASN A 449 10.19 -7.91 -1.49
C ASN A 449 11.24 -8.90 -2.02
N VAL A 450 12.48 -8.69 -1.64
CA VAL A 450 13.61 -9.58 -1.96
C VAL A 450 13.96 -10.36 -0.70
N ALA A 451 13.68 -11.65 -0.71
CA ALA A 451 14.13 -12.55 0.34
C ALA A 451 15.61 -12.89 0.12
N LEU A 452 16.42 -12.58 1.10
CA LEU A 452 17.87 -12.78 1.11
C LEU A 452 18.21 -13.96 2.00
N ARG A 453 19.22 -14.77 1.62
CA ARG A 453 19.77 -15.83 2.47
C ARG A 453 20.63 -15.29 3.60
N ASN A 454 21.23 -14.13 3.39
CA ASN A 454 22.05 -13.39 4.34
C ASN A 454 22.09 -11.92 3.94
N TRP A 455 22.47 -11.05 4.86
CA TRP A 455 22.63 -9.61 4.61
C TRP A 455 24.02 -9.09 4.99
N ARG A 456 25.05 -9.95 4.93
CA ARG A 456 26.46 -9.62 5.20
C ARG A 456 26.99 -8.45 4.39
N PHE A 457 26.47 -8.27 3.17
CA PHE A 457 26.87 -7.14 2.32
C PHE A 457 26.45 -5.80 2.92
N LEU A 458 25.30 -5.72 3.58
CA LEU A 458 24.86 -4.52 4.29
C LEU A 458 25.72 -4.27 5.55
N GLU A 459 26.00 -5.32 6.30
CA GLU A 459 26.87 -5.28 7.47
C GLU A 459 28.27 -4.74 7.08
N LYS A 460 28.89 -5.26 6.00
CA LYS A 460 30.18 -4.78 5.50
C LYS A 460 30.17 -3.34 5.04
N LEU A 461 29.08 -2.90 4.43
CA LEU A 461 28.89 -1.48 4.05
C LEU A 461 28.55 -0.60 5.25
N GLY A 462 28.20 -1.20 6.39
CA GLY A 462 27.79 -0.48 7.59
C GLY A 462 26.46 0.25 7.44
N ILE A 463 25.53 -0.24 6.63
CA ILE A 463 24.22 0.36 6.35
C ILE A 463 23.10 -0.65 6.50
N THR A 464 21.90 -0.19 6.81
CA THR A 464 20.69 -1.01 6.89
C THR A 464 19.60 -0.57 5.91
N ALA A 465 19.78 0.63 5.35
CA ALA A 465 18.95 1.21 4.30
C ALA A 465 19.84 1.91 3.28
N GLY A 466 19.38 1.96 2.04
CA GLY A 466 20.13 2.59 0.97
C GLY A 466 19.24 3.38 0.02
N ARG A 467 19.75 4.52 -0.41
CA ARG A 467 19.21 5.36 -1.47
C ARG A 467 20.19 5.42 -2.63
N TRP A 468 19.68 5.48 -3.86
CA TRP A 468 20.50 5.62 -5.08
C TRP A 468 19.79 6.51 -6.08
N TYR A 469 20.54 7.00 -7.06
CA TYR A 469 20.10 8.04 -7.99
C TYR A 469 20.02 7.57 -9.43
N ASP A 470 20.31 6.29 -9.69
CA ASP A 470 20.19 5.68 -11.00
C ASP A 470 19.81 4.18 -10.90
N GLY A 471 19.24 3.64 -11.96
CA GLY A 471 18.87 2.23 -12.07
C GLY A 471 17.49 1.91 -11.53
N PHE A 472 17.32 0.73 -10.94
CA PHE A 472 16.01 0.23 -10.51
C PHE A 472 15.55 0.85 -9.18
N GLY A 473 14.40 1.52 -9.19
CA GLY A 473 13.85 2.18 -8.00
C GLY A 473 14.73 3.33 -7.51
N PHE A 474 14.67 3.64 -6.21
CA PHE A 474 15.50 4.68 -5.61
C PHE A 474 15.92 4.39 -4.17
N PHE A 475 15.28 3.41 -3.52
CA PHE A 475 15.45 3.11 -2.11
C PHE A 475 15.14 1.66 -1.79
N GLY A 476 15.87 1.09 -0.84
CA GLY A 476 15.60 -0.22 -0.26
C GLY A 476 16.14 -0.33 1.15
N SER A 477 15.46 -1.07 2.02
CA SER A 477 15.83 -1.24 3.41
C SER A 477 15.53 -2.63 3.94
N ILE A 478 16.30 -3.05 4.94
CA ILE A 478 15.88 -4.08 5.90
C ILE A 478 15.26 -3.38 7.11
N ARG A 479 14.51 -4.11 7.91
CA ARG A 479 13.85 -3.63 9.12
C ARG A 479 14.26 -4.48 10.31
N ALA A 480 14.33 -3.89 11.49
CA ALA A 480 14.53 -4.65 12.72
C ALA A 480 13.38 -5.66 12.88
N PRO A 481 13.66 -6.95 13.12
CA PRO A 481 12.63 -7.96 13.26
C PRO A 481 11.80 -7.74 14.52
N MET A 482 10.48 -7.58 14.37
CA MET A 482 9.56 -7.58 15.49
C MET A 482 9.41 -9.01 16.02
N ASN A 483 9.56 -9.20 17.31
CA ASN A 483 9.40 -10.49 17.97
C ASN A 483 7.92 -10.76 18.28
N ILE A 484 7.30 -11.66 17.53
CA ILE A 484 5.96 -12.14 17.81
C ILE A 484 6.06 -13.62 18.20
N ALA A 485 5.84 -13.92 19.47
CA ALA A 485 5.88 -15.28 20.02
C ALA A 485 7.15 -16.07 19.66
N GLY A 486 8.30 -15.42 19.55
CA GLY A 486 9.58 -16.06 19.24
C GLY A 486 9.74 -16.56 17.81
N GLN A 487 8.88 -16.15 16.87
CA GLN A 487 8.90 -16.65 15.50
C GLN A 487 9.77 -15.83 14.53
N ALA A 488 10.30 -14.69 14.95
CA ALA A 488 11.16 -13.88 14.09
C ALA A 488 12.50 -14.60 13.83
N ALA A 489 13.00 -14.51 12.58
CA ALA A 489 14.36 -14.94 12.27
C ALA A 489 15.38 -14.11 13.07
N PRO A 490 16.49 -14.71 13.54
CA PRO A 490 17.51 -13.99 14.30
C PRO A 490 18.02 -12.76 13.54
N PHE A 491 18.24 -11.67 14.24
CA PHE A 491 18.79 -10.44 13.65
C PHE A 491 20.32 -10.56 13.52
N ASP A 492 20.73 -11.44 12.64
CA ASP A 492 22.10 -11.89 12.38
C ASP A 492 22.40 -11.78 10.88
N PRO A 493 23.52 -11.13 10.46
CA PRO A 493 23.90 -11.01 9.05
C PRO A 493 23.99 -12.33 8.30
N ASP A 494 24.23 -13.42 9.00
CA ASP A 494 24.34 -14.78 8.46
C ASP A 494 22.98 -15.48 8.29
N LYS A 495 21.90 -14.83 8.71
CA LYS A 495 20.53 -15.36 8.66
C LYS A 495 19.69 -14.67 7.59
N PRO A 496 18.65 -15.35 7.13
CA PRO A 496 17.75 -14.78 6.11
C PRO A 496 17.04 -13.51 6.58
N MET A 497 16.82 -12.60 5.62
CA MET A 497 16.14 -11.32 5.84
C MET A 497 15.34 -10.94 4.59
N VAL A 498 14.31 -10.13 4.75
CA VAL A 498 13.62 -9.47 3.61
C VAL A 498 14.09 -8.04 3.46
N MET A 499 14.55 -7.70 2.26
CA MET A 499 14.80 -6.32 1.85
C MET A 499 13.62 -5.84 1.01
N THR A 500 13.01 -4.72 1.37
CA THR A 500 11.86 -4.15 0.69
C THR A 500 12.26 -2.92 -0.12
N PHE A 501 11.80 -2.87 -1.37
CA PHE A 501 11.98 -1.72 -2.27
C PHE A 501 10.61 -1.12 -2.57
N TYR A 502 10.52 0.21 -2.54
CA TYR A 502 9.38 0.96 -3.03
C TYR A 502 9.78 1.70 -4.29
N VAL A 503 9.08 1.43 -5.38
CA VAL A 503 9.45 1.89 -6.72
C VAL A 503 8.33 2.77 -7.29
N PRO A 504 8.54 4.10 -7.33
CA PRO A 504 7.63 5.02 -8.02
C PRO A 504 7.91 5.02 -9.52
N PHE A 505 6.94 5.50 -10.30
CA PHE A 505 7.04 5.68 -11.74
C PHE A 505 6.92 7.18 -12.06
N LEU A 506 8.07 7.85 -12.14
CA LEU A 506 8.15 9.30 -12.26
C LEU A 506 8.23 9.75 -13.71
N ASN A 507 7.24 10.51 -14.18
CA ASN A 507 7.12 11.00 -15.55
C ASN A 507 6.91 12.52 -15.56
N ARG A 508 7.91 13.28 -15.08
CA ARG A 508 7.88 14.74 -14.94
C ARG A 508 7.56 15.47 -16.25
N GLY A 509 6.94 16.63 -16.15
CA GLY A 509 6.64 17.49 -17.30
C GLY A 509 5.42 17.08 -18.12
N HIS A 510 4.76 16.00 -17.73
CA HIS A 510 3.47 15.58 -18.30
C HIS A 510 2.31 16.02 -17.41
N SER A 511 1.10 16.08 -18.01
CA SER A 511 -0.10 16.31 -17.20
C SER A 511 -0.32 15.19 -16.18
N ILE A 512 -1.02 15.48 -15.09
CA ILE A 512 -1.27 14.53 -14.01
C ILE A 512 -1.88 13.20 -14.52
N ALA A 513 -2.83 13.26 -15.45
CA ALA A 513 -3.44 12.08 -16.06
C ALA A 513 -2.44 11.29 -16.91
N ALA A 514 -1.56 11.98 -17.65
CA ALA A 514 -0.52 11.35 -18.45
C ALA A 514 0.55 10.69 -17.58
N GLN A 515 1.01 11.34 -16.50
CA GLN A 515 1.97 10.74 -15.56
C GLN A 515 1.45 9.41 -15.01
N GLY A 516 0.21 9.37 -14.52
CA GLY A 516 -0.42 8.15 -14.02
C GLY A 516 -0.55 7.04 -15.08
N THR A 517 -0.88 7.41 -16.31
CA THR A 517 -1.04 6.45 -17.42
C THR A 517 0.31 5.89 -17.88
N LEU A 518 1.31 6.74 -18.09
CA LEU A 518 2.67 6.32 -18.47
C LEU A 518 3.26 5.39 -17.41
N GLY A 519 3.13 5.75 -16.12
CA GLY A 519 3.60 4.91 -15.03
C GLY A 519 2.92 3.54 -15.00
N ARG A 520 1.59 3.46 -15.21
CA ARG A 520 0.87 2.18 -15.28
C ARG A 520 1.31 1.34 -16.49
N ASN A 521 1.55 1.97 -17.61
CA ASN A 521 2.03 1.27 -18.81
C ASN A 521 3.41 0.67 -18.56
N GLU A 522 4.31 1.39 -17.89
CA GLU A 522 5.62 0.88 -17.49
C GLU A 522 5.49 -0.26 -16.48
N LEU A 523 4.72 -0.06 -15.39
CA LEU A 523 4.50 -1.06 -14.35
C LEU A 523 3.99 -2.40 -14.92
N LEU A 524 3.02 -2.35 -15.83
CA LEU A 524 2.32 -3.53 -16.35
C LEU A 524 2.93 -4.08 -17.63
N GLY A 525 3.71 -3.26 -18.35
CA GLY A 525 4.33 -3.64 -19.62
C GLY A 525 5.57 -4.53 -19.48
N LYS A 526 6.19 -4.58 -18.30
CA LYS A 526 7.35 -5.42 -18.02
C LYS A 526 6.92 -6.78 -17.46
N SER A 527 7.54 -7.85 -17.93
CA SER A 527 7.33 -9.20 -17.39
C SER A 527 8.00 -9.35 -16.02
N TYR A 528 7.65 -10.42 -15.28
CA TYR A 528 8.36 -10.79 -14.05
C TYR A 528 9.86 -11.01 -14.31
N ALA A 529 10.21 -11.70 -15.39
CA ALA A 529 11.59 -11.98 -15.75
C ALA A 529 12.40 -10.71 -16.06
N ASP A 530 11.77 -9.68 -16.64
CA ASP A 530 12.42 -8.39 -16.88
C ASP A 530 12.71 -7.68 -15.56
N TYR A 531 11.74 -7.60 -14.66
CA TYR A 531 11.94 -7.04 -13.33
C TYR A 531 12.99 -7.81 -12.52
N GLU A 532 12.94 -9.14 -12.52
CA GLU A 532 13.94 -9.97 -11.85
C GLU A 532 15.35 -9.67 -12.37
N ARG A 533 15.51 -9.57 -13.69
CA ARG A 533 16.81 -9.23 -14.30
C ARG A 533 17.28 -7.82 -13.90
N GLU A 534 16.40 -6.84 -13.91
CA GLU A 534 16.72 -5.48 -13.50
C GLU A 534 17.15 -5.43 -12.03
N ILE A 535 16.40 -6.07 -11.14
CA ILE A 535 16.67 -6.12 -9.69
C ILE A 535 18.02 -6.77 -9.43
N ARG A 536 18.27 -7.95 -10.00
CA ARG A 536 19.53 -8.69 -9.80
C ARG A 536 20.72 -7.92 -10.36
N THR A 537 20.59 -7.31 -11.52
CA THR A 537 21.64 -6.50 -12.15
C THR A 537 21.95 -5.27 -11.30
N HIS A 538 20.91 -4.58 -10.85
CA HIS A 538 21.05 -3.38 -10.03
C HIS A 538 21.69 -3.69 -8.68
N MET A 539 21.20 -4.69 -7.95
CA MET A 539 21.76 -5.08 -6.65
C MET A 539 23.21 -5.54 -6.78
N ASN A 540 23.56 -6.35 -7.80
CA ASN A 540 24.94 -6.73 -8.06
C ASN A 540 25.87 -5.53 -8.30
N ARG A 541 25.36 -4.48 -8.93
CA ARG A 541 26.15 -3.27 -9.19
C ARG A 541 26.36 -2.45 -7.94
N ILE A 542 25.28 -2.10 -7.24
CA ILE A 542 25.38 -1.13 -6.12
C ILE A 542 25.93 -1.75 -4.84
N PHE A 543 25.75 -3.05 -4.63
CA PHE A 543 26.24 -3.76 -3.44
C PHE A 543 27.52 -4.59 -3.67
N ALA A 544 28.20 -4.39 -4.81
CA ALA A 544 29.43 -5.10 -5.16
C ALA A 544 30.52 -4.99 -4.08
N ASP A 545 30.74 -3.77 -3.57
CA ASP A 545 31.75 -3.49 -2.54
C ASP A 545 31.45 -4.22 -1.21
N GLY A 546 30.19 -4.50 -0.93
CA GLY A 546 29.74 -5.36 0.18
C GLY A 546 29.94 -6.84 -0.08
N GLY A 547 30.31 -7.24 -1.31
CA GLY A 547 30.47 -8.63 -1.73
C GLY A 547 29.15 -9.34 -2.03
N PHE A 548 28.10 -8.60 -2.36
CA PHE A 548 26.81 -9.16 -2.78
C PHE A 548 26.92 -9.93 -4.10
N ASP A 549 26.25 -11.05 -4.16
CA ASP A 549 26.09 -11.87 -5.36
C ASP A 549 24.64 -12.34 -5.48
N ALA A 550 23.93 -11.80 -6.48
CA ALA A 550 22.51 -12.08 -6.70
C ALA A 550 22.22 -13.58 -6.89
N ARG A 551 23.15 -14.36 -7.46
CA ARG A 551 23.01 -15.79 -7.64
C ARG A 551 23.07 -16.55 -6.33
N ARG A 552 23.89 -16.10 -5.40
CA ARG A 552 24.12 -16.74 -4.08
C ARG A 552 23.11 -16.24 -3.06
N ASP A 553 22.89 -14.92 -3.01
CA ASP A 553 22.27 -14.26 -1.86
C ASP A 553 20.76 -14.10 -1.98
N ILE A 554 20.20 -14.06 -3.21
CA ILE A 554 18.75 -13.95 -3.42
C ILE A 554 18.10 -15.34 -3.33
N ALA A 555 17.14 -15.49 -2.42
CA ALA A 555 16.32 -16.67 -2.27
C ALA A 555 14.95 -16.56 -2.93
N GLY A 556 14.38 -15.36 -3.01
CA GLY A 556 13.07 -15.13 -3.62
C GLY A 556 12.82 -13.66 -3.93
N ILE A 557 11.97 -13.39 -4.91
CA ILE A 557 11.53 -12.03 -5.28
C ILE A 557 10.01 -12.06 -5.48
N VAL A 558 9.30 -11.16 -4.81
CA VAL A 558 7.86 -10.93 -5.03
C VAL A 558 7.65 -9.51 -5.51
N LEU A 559 6.86 -9.37 -6.57
CA LEU A 559 6.48 -8.10 -7.17
C LEU A 559 5.02 -7.79 -6.85
N ASN A 560 4.77 -6.79 -6.04
CA ASN A 560 3.42 -6.33 -5.74
C ASN A 560 3.12 -5.10 -6.59
N ARG A 561 2.36 -5.30 -7.68
CA ARG A 561 2.05 -4.28 -8.69
C ARG A 561 0.71 -3.63 -8.40
N TRP A 562 0.73 -2.37 -8.02
CA TRP A 562 -0.46 -1.59 -7.72
C TRP A 562 -0.67 -0.52 -8.79
N GLY A 563 -1.59 -0.77 -9.73
CA GLY A 563 -1.84 0.16 -10.85
C GLY A 563 -2.53 1.46 -10.44
N HIS A 564 -3.22 1.47 -9.30
CA HIS A 564 -3.99 2.59 -8.75
C HIS A 564 -3.77 2.71 -7.24
N ALA A 565 -2.50 2.64 -6.80
CA ALA A 565 -2.14 2.64 -5.39
C ALA A 565 -2.48 3.94 -4.68
N TYR A 566 -2.22 5.06 -5.33
CA TYR A 566 -2.34 6.38 -4.72
C TYR A 566 -3.26 7.28 -5.51
N ILE A 567 -4.09 8.05 -4.81
CA ILE A 567 -4.67 9.29 -5.33
C ILE A 567 -3.55 10.33 -5.44
N ALA A 568 -3.54 11.10 -6.51
CA ALA A 568 -2.63 12.21 -6.72
C ALA A 568 -3.39 13.54 -6.54
N PRO A 569 -3.32 14.18 -5.37
CA PRO A 569 -4.03 15.43 -5.13
C PRO A 569 -3.32 16.57 -5.87
N GLN A 570 -3.94 17.02 -6.96
CA GLN A 570 -3.48 18.18 -7.72
C GLN A 570 -3.76 19.49 -6.96
N PRO A 571 -3.14 20.61 -7.37
CA PRO A 571 -3.54 21.94 -6.88
C PRO A 571 -5.05 22.15 -6.97
N GLY A 572 -5.64 22.64 -5.88
CA GLY A 572 -7.10 22.82 -5.74
C GLY A 572 -7.85 21.57 -5.26
N PHE A 573 -7.18 20.45 -4.95
CA PHE A 573 -7.87 19.25 -4.49
C PHE A 573 -8.59 19.44 -3.16
N TYR A 574 -7.99 20.17 -2.23
CA TYR A 574 -8.51 20.34 -0.87
C TYR A 574 -9.44 21.53 -0.69
N TYR A 575 -9.24 22.60 -1.48
CA TYR A 575 -9.97 23.88 -1.33
C TYR A 575 -10.50 24.44 -2.65
N GLY A 576 -10.21 23.83 -3.79
CA GLY A 576 -10.56 24.33 -5.11
C GLY A 576 -11.96 23.95 -5.61
N GLY A 577 -12.74 23.22 -4.81
CA GLY A 577 -14.11 22.88 -5.14
C GLY A 577 -15.08 24.07 -4.94
N LYS A 578 -16.36 23.83 -5.21
CA LYS A 578 -17.42 24.84 -5.03
C LYS A 578 -17.44 25.33 -3.59
N ASP A 579 -17.57 26.64 -3.41
CA ASP A 579 -17.64 27.32 -2.11
C ASP A 579 -16.40 27.06 -1.19
N GLY A 580 -15.23 26.76 -1.78
CA GLY A 580 -14.00 26.51 -1.03
C GLY A 580 -13.92 25.12 -0.38
N HIS A 581 -14.87 24.25 -0.67
CA HIS A 581 -14.82 22.85 -0.25
C HIS A 581 -13.92 22.03 -1.18
N GLY A 582 -13.34 20.94 -0.65
CA GLY A 582 -12.50 20.06 -1.45
C GLY A 582 -13.29 19.28 -2.50
N LEU A 583 -12.58 18.79 -3.53
CA LEU A 583 -13.18 18.03 -4.63
C LEU A 583 -13.94 16.77 -4.17
N ALA A 584 -13.57 16.20 -3.02
CA ALA A 584 -14.21 15.00 -2.46
C ALA A 584 -15.55 15.31 -1.74
N ALA A 585 -15.91 16.55 -1.50
CA ALA A 585 -17.08 16.91 -0.70
C ALA A 585 -18.40 16.29 -1.21
N PRO A 586 -18.76 16.39 -2.49
CA PRO A 586 -20.01 15.79 -3.00
C PRO A 586 -20.03 14.25 -2.83
N ILE A 587 -18.87 13.61 -2.87
CA ILE A 587 -18.75 12.15 -2.72
C ILE A 587 -18.97 11.75 -1.26
N LYS A 588 -18.46 12.54 -0.32
CA LYS A 588 -18.57 12.28 1.12
C LYS A 588 -20.01 12.39 1.64
N GLU A 589 -20.83 13.16 0.99
CA GLU A 589 -22.26 13.27 1.32
C GLU A 589 -23.02 11.96 1.09
N GLY A 590 -22.61 11.19 0.07
CA GLY A 590 -23.27 9.97 -0.35
C GLY A 590 -24.52 10.23 -1.21
N GLU A 591 -25.22 9.17 -1.59
CA GLU A 591 -26.39 9.22 -2.49
C GLU A 591 -27.50 8.32 -1.94
N ASP A 592 -28.39 8.89 -1.11
CA ASP A 592 -29.50 8.23 -0.42
C ASP A 592 -29.06 6.98 0.37
N ARG A 593 -28.89 5.82 -0.28
CA ARG A 593 -28.53 4.52 0.33
C ARG A 593 -27.16 4.01 -0.11
N ILE A 594 -26.47 4.75 -0.98
CA ILE A 594 -25.11 4.43 -1.44
C ILE A 594 -24.14 5.47 -0.88
N PHE A 595 -23.21 5.01 -0.08
CA PHE A 595 -22.19 5.82 0.57
C PHE A 595 -20.79 5.42 0.06
N TYR A 596 -19.87 6.38 0.06
CA TYR A 596 -18.52 6.19 -0.45
C TYR A 596 -17.52 6.35 0.70
N GLY A 597 -16.70 5.33 0.91
CA GLY A 597 -15.77 5.30 2.04
C GLY A 597 -14.42 4.71 1.63
N HIS A 598 -13.55 5.52 1.02
CA HIS A 598 -12.22 5.09 0.61
C HIS A 598 -11.17 6.14 1.00
N SER A 599 -9.93 5.71 1.28
CA SER A 599 -8.84 6.58 1.72
C SER A 599 -8.54 7.74 0.76
N GLU A 600 -8.85 7.60 -0.53
CA GLU A 600 -8.66 8.66 -1.53
C GLU A 600 -9.50 9.92 -1.26
N LEU A 601 -10.62 9.80 -0.54
CA LEU A 601 -11.48 10.93 -0.21
C LEU A 601 -10.84 11.93 0.76
N GLY A 602 -9.87 11.48 1.55
CA GLY A 602 -9.04 12.33 2.38
C GLY A 602 -7.67 12.65 1.76
N ALA A 603 -7.41 12.14 0.54
CA ALA A 603 -6.13 12.25 -0.17
C ALA A 603 -4.91 11.89 0.69
N ARG A 604 -5.08 10.96 1.62
CA ARG A 604 -4.01 10.37 2.44
C ARG A 604 -4.13 8.86 2.38
N MET A 605 -3.27 8.24 1.56
CA MET A 605 -3.32 6.80 1.31
C MET A 605 -2.62 6.04 2.42
N ASN A 606 -3.19 6.04 3.62
CA ASN A 606 -2.73 5.29 4.77
C ASN A 606 -3.90 4.64 5.52
N TYR A 607 -3.58 3.66 6.38
CA TYR A 607 -4.59 2.88 7.10
C TYR A 607 -5.50 3.72 8.01
N ARG A 608 -4.97 4.78 8.65
CA ARG A 608 -5.76 5.65 9.54
C ARG A 608 -6.87 6.38 8.78
N ASN A 609 -6.49 6.96 7.65
CA ASN A 609 -7.46 7.64 6.79
C ASN A 609 -8.44 6.66 6.13
N ALA A 610 -7.97 5.46 5.79
CA ALA A 610 -8.83 4.41 5.25
C ALA A 610 -9.92 4.00 6.26
N ILE A 611 -9.55 3.77 7.52
CA ILE A 611 -10.49 3.46 8.60
C ILE A 611 -11.43 4.65 8.86
N ALA A 612 -10.92 5.89 8.85
CA ALA A 612 -11.72 7.08 9.10
C ALA A 612 -12.79 7.31 8.01
N GLU A 613 -12.41 7.26 6.74
CA GLU A 613 -13.36 7.46 5.64
C GLU A 613 -14.34 6.29 5.49
N GLY A 614 -13.86 5.05 5.69
CA GLY A 614 -14.73 3.88 5.74
C GLY A 614 -15.73 3.97 6.89
N GLY A 615 -15.26 4.31 8.09
CA GLY A 615 -16.10 4.44 9.28
C GLY A 615 -17.13 5.55 9.14
N ARG A 616 -16.76 6.70 8.54
CA ARG A 616 -17.73 7.76 8.22
C ARG A 616 -18.88 7.21 7.36
N ALA A 617 -18.56 6.51 6.28
CA ALA A 617 -19.57 5.93 5.40
C ALA A 617 -20.38 4.81 6.09
N GLY A 618 -19.75 3.99 6.93
CA GLY A 618 -20.43 2.99 7.74
C GLY A 618 -21.43 3.57 8.72
N ARG A 619 -21.09 4.69 9.36
CA ARG A 619 -22.00 5.45 10.25
C ARG A 619 -23.19 6.03 9.48
N GLN A 620 -22.96 6.68 8.35
CA GLN A 620 -24.02 7.15 7.47
C GLN A 620 -24.98 6.03 7.06
N ALA A 621 -24.44 4.85 6.72
CA ALA A 621 -25.25 3.68 6.40
C ALA A 621 -26.07 3.17 7.59
N ALA A 622 -25.51 3.21 8.80
CA ALA A 622 -26.25 2.83 10.02
C ALA A 622 -27.42 3.77 10.30
N GLU A 623 -27.20 5.09 10.21
CA GLU A 623 -28.25 6.11 10.38
C GLU A 623 -29.42 5.94 9.39
N ARG A 624 -29.14 5.42 8.20
CA ARG A 624 -30.16 5.16 7.16
C ARG A 624 -30.89 3.82 7.36
N THR A 625 -30.35 2.93 8.19
CA THR A 625 -30.86 1.57 8.41
C THR A 625 -31.70 1.46 9.69
N VAL A 626 -31.43 2.32 10.67
CA VAL A 626 -32.18 2.42 11.93
C VAL A 626 -33.38 3.35 11.72
#